data_35cf5943b689db82563d363c87d638a8
#
_entry.id   35cf5943b689db82563d363c87d638a8
#
_cell.length_a   1.000
_cell.length_b   1.000
_cell.length_c   1.000
_cell.angle_alpha   90.00
_cell.angle_beta   90.00
_cell.angle_gamma   90.00
#
_symmetry.space_group_name_H-M   'P 1'
#
loop_
_entity.id
_entity.type
_entity.pdbx_description
1 polymer ?
#
loop_
_entity_poly.entity_id
_entity_poly.type
_entity_poly.pdbx_seq_one_letter_code
_entity_poly.pdbx_strand_id
1 'polypeptide(L)'
;MTLLYRARKSDGRWFAPLLAFLIIGFPAVAQQAIASAPLSANDVMERVVEMNDARAKALEGYSSLRIYHLECHCLSHKKADMVVRINYQAPNKKEFTIVSESGSGTVRDRVFKKLLEAEQESMLYANQQRSAITPENYTFQVSDYEKTDTNEFYVLDAQPRSKNKFMFRGHIWVNAKDFAITRVEGEPAVNPSWWTVKTDFKRRYQKVGNFWLPESNESETKVRIFGTAALTINYGEYHITQAPGVSLASCLEKPSNGQ
;
A
#
# COMPACT_ATOMS: atom_id res chain seq x y z
N MET A 1 13.01 -16.14 91.20
CA MET A 1 11.98 -15.98 92.25
C MET A 1 10.70 -16.56 91.75
N THR A 2 10.32 -17.60 92.36
CA THR A 2 9.24 -18.57 92.20
C THR A 2 7.88 -17.90 92.15
N LEU A 3 6.95 -18.40 91.32
CA LEU A 3 5.66 -18.83 91.82
C LEU A 3 4.84 -19.53 90.69
N LEU A 4 4.65 -20.77 91.00
CA LEU A 4 3.64 -21.67 90.42
C LEU A 4 2.23 -21.15 90.71
N TYR A 5 1.26 -21.29 89.77
CA TYR A 5 -0.11 -21.60 90.15
C TYR A 5 -0.83 -22.49 89.13
N ARG A 6 -1.54 -23.32 89.60
CA ARG A 6 -2.09 -24.68 89.38
C ARG A 6 -3.38 -24.63 88.55
N ALA A 7 -3.59 -25.69 87.82
CA ALA A 7 -4.70 -26.08 86.95
C ALA A 7 -6.13 -25.79 87.43
N ARG A 8 -7.04 -25.60 86.49
CA ARG A 8 -8.40 -26.13 86.65
C ARG A 8 -8.95 -26.56 85.28
N LYS A 9 -9.30 -27.89 85.25
CA LYS A 9 -10.02 -28.64 84.25
C LYS A 9 -11.48 -28.18 84.25
N SER A 10 -12.10 -27.85 83.10
CA SER A 10 -13.55 -27.83 82.95
C SER A 10 -13.91 -28.30 81.54
N ASP A 11 -14.63 -29.45 81.50
CA ASP A 11 -15.18 -30.01 80.30
C ASP A 11 -16.35 -29.13 79.80
N GLY A 12 -16.27 -28.72 78.56
CA GLY A 12 -17.35 -28.00 77.89
C GLY A 12 -17.37 -28.35 76.42
N ARG A 13 -18.23 -29.33 76.07
CA ARG A 13 -18.55 -29.71 74.70
C ARG A 13 -19.24 -28.52 74.03
N TRP A 14 -18.57 -27.90 73.06
CA TRP A 14 -19.21 -26.92 72.19
C TRP A 14 -19.27 -27.47 70.75
N PHE A 15 -20.50 -27.62 70.32
CA PHE A 15 -20.81 -27.91 68.91
C PHE A 15 -20.35 -26.77 68.04
N ALA A 16 -19.42 -27.01 67.12
CA ALA A 16 -19.08 -26.09 66.07
C ALA A 16 -20.05 -26.31 64.89
N PRO A 17 -20.75 -25.25 64.40
CA PRO A 17 -21.49 -25.38 63.15
C PRO A 17 -20.51 -25.32 61.97
N LEU A 18 -20.54 -26.37 61.16
CA LEU A 18 -19.87 -26.42 59.87
C LEU A 18 -20.51 -25.41 58.94
N LEU A 19 -19.84 -24.25 58.73
CA LEU A 19 -20.20 -23.26 57.71
C LEU A 19 -19.67 -23.83 56.38
N ALA A 20 -20.58 -24.48 55.62
CA ALA A 20 -20.32 -24.86 54.25
C ALA A 20 -20.24 -23.58 53.37
N PHE A 21 -19.02 -23.15 53.01
CA PHE A 21 -18.83 -22.15 52.00
C PHE A 21 -19.22 -22.73 50.63
N LEU A 22 -20.39 -22.35 50.19
CA LEU A 22 -20.85 -22.65 48.84
C LEU A 22 -20.06 -21.69 47.89
N ILE A 23 -18.96 -22.21 47.30
CA ILE A 23 -18.25 -21.54 46.23
C ILE A 23 -19.15 -21.60 44.99
N ILE A 24 -19.94 -20.55 44.76
CA ILE A 24 -20.62 -20.35 43.51
C ILE A 24 -19.54 -19.99 42.48
N GLY A 25 -19.05 -21.00 41.77
CA GLY A 25 -18.19 -20.83 40.61
C GLY A 25 -18.98 -20.10 39.52
N PHE A 26 -18.72 -18.82 39.31
CA PHE A 26 -19.16 -18.12 38.12
C PHE A 26 -18.44 -18.78 36.94
N PRO A 27 -19.16 -19.31 35.93
CA PRO A 27 -18.51 -19.73 34.70
C PRO A 27 -17.85 -18.46 34.09
N ALA A 28 -16.54 -18.43 34.04
CA ALA A 28 -15.82 -17.48 33.22
C ALA A 28 -16.25 -17.73 31.77
N VAL A 29 -17.20 -16.95 31.28
CA VAL A 29 -17.50 -16.89 29.85
C VAL A 29 -16.23 -16.34 29.20
N ALA A 30 -15.41 -17.26 28.68
CA ALA A 30 -14.32 -16.91 27.83
C ALA A 30 -14.93 -16.18 26.62
N GLN A 31 -14.81 -14.86 26.62
CA GLN A 31 -15.19 -14.00 25.50
C GLN A 31 -14.20 -14.34 24.39
N GLN A 32 -14.56 -15.34 23.58
CA GLN A 32 -13.85 -15.61 22.33
C GLN A 32 -13.94 -14.32 21.53
N ALA A 33 -12.81 -13.66 21.40
CA ALA A 33 -12.66 -12.58 20.42
C ALA A 33 -13.04 -13.22 19.08
N ILE A 34 -14.18 -12.83 18.55
CA ILE A 34 -14.61 -13.18 17.20
C ILE A 34 -13.56 -12.57 16.32
N ALA A 35 -12.61 -13.37 15.85
CA ALA A 35 -11.71 -12.96 14.80
C ALA A 35 -12.62 -12.57 13.62
N SER A 36 -12.73 -11.28 13.35
CA SER A 36 -13.54 -10.80 12.23
C SER A 36 -13.03 -11.48 10.97
N ALA A 37 -13.94 -12.10 10.23
CA ALA A 37 -13.62 -12.73 8.96
C ALA A 37 -12.87 -11.69 8.08
N PRO A 38 -11.85 -12.10 7.33
CA PRO A 38 -11.15 -11.18 6.45
C PRO A 38 -12.16 -10.50 5.52
N LEU A 39 -11.98 -9.20 5.30
CA LEU A 39 -12.85 -8.40 4.43
C LEU A 39 -12.91 -8.98 3.02
N SER A 40 -14.05 -8.84 2.35
CA SER A 40 -14.13 -9.18 0.93
C SER A 40 -13.28 -8.22 0.09
N ALA A 41 -12.92 -8.62 -1.13
CA ALA A 41 -12.15 -7.76 -2.04
C ALA A 41 -12.87 -6.43 -2.31
N ASN A 42 -14.20 -6.43 -2.39
CA ASN A 42 -14.98 -5.21 -2.60
C ASN A 42 -14.91 -4.29 -1.38
N ASP A 43 -15.08 -4.82 -0.16
CA ASP A 43 -14.99 -4.03 1.08
C ASP A 43 -13.60 -3.42 1.24
N VAL A 44 -12.53 -4.18 0.92
CA VAL A 44 -11.16 -3.66 0.93
C VAL A 44 -11.03 -2.51 -0.05
N MET A 45 -11.53 -2.67 -1.28
CA MET A 45 -11.39 -1.64 -2.32
C MET A 45 -12.23 -0.40 -2.07
N GLU A 46 -13.41 -0.52 -1.47
CA GLU A 46 -14.20 0.64 -1.03
C GLU A 46 -13.42 1.49 -0.02
N ARG A 47 -12.77 0.85 0.96
CA ARG A 47 -11.91 1.55 1.90
C ARG A 47 -10.66 2.15 1.26
N VAL A 48 -10.06 1.45 0.28
CA VAL A 48 -8.94 2.00 -0.51
C VAL A 48 -9.35 3.29 -1.21
N VAL A 49 -10.51 3.31 -1.85
CA VAL A 49 -11.03 4.50 -2.54
C VAL A 49 -11.29 5.63 -1.53
N GLU A 50 -12.01 5.36 -0.44
CA GLU A 50 -12.29 6.35 0.61
C GLU A 50 -10.99 6.97 1.17
N MET A 51 -10.01 6.15 1.50
CA MET A 51 -8.74 6.61 2.05
C MET A 51 -7.87 7.35 1.04
N ASN A 52 -7.90 6.93 -0.23
CA ASN A 52 -7.19 7.65 -1.29
C ASN A 52 -7.80 9.03 -1.56
N ASP A 53 -9.12 9.15 -1.54
CA ASP A 53 -9.82 10.44 -1.66
C ASP A 53 -9.50 11.38 -0.50
N ALA A 54 -9.45 10.84 0.72
CA ALA A 54 -9.06 11.61 1.90
C ALA A 54 -7.60 12.11 1.79
N ARG A 55 -6.68 11.25 1.37
CA ARG A 55 -5.27 11.61 1.14
C ARG A 55 -5.12 12.64 0.02
N ALA A 56 -5.87 12.48 -1.07
CA ALA A 56 -5.83 13.41 -2.19
C ALA A 56 -6.29 14.82 -1.78
N LYS A 57 -7.32 14.93 -0.93
CA LYS A 57 -7.81 16.21 -0.39
C LYS A 57 -6.82 16.86 0.58
N ALA A 58 -6.03 16.05 1.30
CA ALA A 58 -5.04 16.54 2.26
C ALA A 58 -3.71 16.94 1.63
N LEU A 59 -3.42 16.47 0.41
CA LEU A 59 -2.16 16.75 -0.29
C LEU A 59 -2.29 17.98 -1.16
N GLU A 60 -1.64 19.09 -0.79
CA GLU A 60 -1.54 20.26 -1.67
C GLU A 60 -0.47 20.09 -2.75
N GLY A 61 0.64 19.47 -2.40
CA GLY A 61 1.71 19.26 -3.34
C GLY A 61 2.92 18.55 -2.77
N TYR A 62 3.86 18.25 -3.63
CA TYR A 62 5.19 17.78 -3.23
C TYR A 62 6.23 18.11 -4.29
N SER A 63 7.49 18.20 -3.87
CA SER A 63 8.64 18.08 -4.75
C SER A 63 9.41 16.81 -4.48
N SER A 64 10.04 16.24 -5.50
CA SER A 64 10.87 15.05 -5.37
C SER A 64 11.91 14.96 -6.48
N LEU A 65 12.97 14.16 -6.25
CA LEU A 65 13.88 13.75 -7.31
C LEU A 65 13.54 12.33 -7.75
N ARG A 66 13.66 12.10 -9.06
CA ARG A 66 13.54 10.77 -9.67
C ARG A 66 14.80 10.45 -10.44
N ILE A 67 15.29 9.24 -10.23
CA ILE A 67 16.45 8.71 -10.92
C ILE A 67 15.96 7.59 -11.83
N TYR A 68 16.12 7.79 -13.11
CA TYR A 68 15.82 6.82 -14.15
C TYR A 68 17.10 6.11 -14.57
N HIS A 69 17.09 4.82 -14.58
CA HIS A 69 18.16 3.98 -15.11
C HIS A 69 17.56 2.99 -16.10
N LEU A 70 18.09 2.99 -17.34
CA LEU A 70 17.70 2.04 -18.37
C LEU A 70 18.92 1.28 -18.88
N GLU A 71 18.80 -0.04 -18.88
CA GLU A 71 19.77 -0.94 -19.46
C GLU A 71 19.09 -1.82 -20.52
N CYS A 72 19.61 -1.79 -21.74
CA CYS A 72 19.15 -2.66 -22.83
C CYS A 72 20.19 -3.75 -23.09
N HIS A 73 19.81 -4.99 -22.85
CA HIS A 73 20.52 -6.19 -23.27
C HIS A 73 20.14 -6.54 -24.72
N CYS A 74 20.37 -5.57 -25.60
CA CYS A 74 20.07 -5.62 -27.01
C CYS A 74 21.36 -5.98 -27.81
N LEU A 75 21.27 -6.07 -29.14
CA LEU A 75 22.43 -6.29 -30.03
C LEU A 75 23.58 -5.29 -29.79
N SER A 76 23.27 -4.08 -29.33
CA SER A 76 24.23 -3.12 -28.79
C SER A 76 23.81 -2.76 -27.37
N HIS A 77 24.55 -3.20 -26.36
CA HIS A 77 24.30 -2.84 -24.96
C HIS A 77 24.23 -1.32 -24.82
N LYS A 78 23.05 -0.82 -24.51
CA LYS A 78 22.80 0.62 -24.32
C LYS A 78 22.36 0.87 -22.90
N LYS A 79 23.01 1.84 -22.28
CA LYS A 79 22.65 2.33 -20.95
C LYS A 79 22.36 3.82 -21.05
N ALA A 80 21.44 4.29 -20.26
CA ALA A 80 21.19 5.71 -20.08
C ALA A 80 20.61 5.97 -18.68
N ASP A 81 20.97 7.12 -18.15
CA ASP A 81 20.49 7.63 -16.88
C ASP A 81 19.88 9.01 -17.06
N MET A 82 18.91 9.34 -16.25
CA MET A 82 18.30 10.68 -16.20
C MET A 82 17.87 10.99 -14.79
N VAL A 83 18.15 12.19 -14.32
CA VAL A 83 17.64 12.71 -13.05
C VAL A 83 16.63 13.81 -13.35
N VAL A 84 15.43 13.70 -12.78
CA VAL A 84 14.34 14.64 -13.01
C VAL A 84 13.83 15.14 -11.66
N ARG A 85 13.72 16.47 -11.53
CA ARG A 85 12.98 17.09 -10.43
C ARG A 85 11.52 17.17 -10.81
N ILE A 86 10.68 16.74 -9.90
CA ILE A 86 9.23 16.79 -10.02
C ILE A 86 8.69 17.82 -9.05
N ASN A 87 7.81 18.68 -9.54
CA ASN A 87 6.97 19.54 -8.70
C ASN A 87 5.51 19.19 -9.02
N TYR A 88 4.82 18.66 -8.02
CA TYR A 88 3.39 18.35 -8.10
C TYR A 88 2.61 19.36 -7.28
N GLN A 89 1.53 19.85 -7.86
CA GLN A 89 0.54 20.70 -7.21
C GLN A 89 -0.86 20.13 -7.50
N ALA A 90 -1.60 19.90 -6.44
CA ALA A 90 -2.96 19.38 -6.54
C ALA A 90 -3.88 20.33 -7.32
N PRO A 91 -4.88 19.83 -8.05
CA PRO A 91 -5.22 18.40 -8.11
C PRO A 91 -4.43 17.61 -9.17
N ASN A 92 -3.85 18.26 -10.18
CA ASN A 92 -3.30 17.53 -11.34
C ASN A 92 -2.17 18.25 -12.08
N LYS A 93 -1.59 19.29 -11.50
CA LYS A 93 -0.46 19.98 -12.12
C LYS A 93 0.85 19.28 -11.73
N LYS A 94 1.62 18.82 -12.72
CA LYS A 94 2.92 18.21 -12.52
C LYS A 94 3.92 18.78 -13.52
N GLU A 95 5.02 19.31 -12.99
CA GLU A 95 6.11 19.86 -13.75
C GLU A 95 7.35 18.98 -13.63
N PHE A 96 8.05 18.81 -14.75
CA PHE A 96 9.25 18.00 -14.87
C PHE A 96 10.41 18.88 -15.27
N THR A 97 11.49 18.87 -14.51
CA THR A 97 12.73 19.55 -14.83
C THR A 97 13.86 18.53 -14.88
N ILE A 98 14.43 18.31 -16.06
CA ILE A 98 15.59 17.44 -16.22
C ILE A 98 16.78 18.11 -15.56
N VAL A 99 17.37 17.46 -14.57
CA VAL A 99 18.53 17.93 -13.80
C VAL A 99 19.82 17.47 -14.46
N SER A 100 19.86 16.20 -14.89
CA SER A 100 21.01 15.63 -15.60
C SER A 100 20.60 14.45 -16.45
N GLU A 101 21.38 14.21 -17.48
CA GLU A 101 21.24 13.05 -18.37
C GLU A 101 22.61 12.52 -18.77
N SER A 102 22.72 11.20 -18.92
CA SER A 102 23.93 10.54 -19.41
C SER A 102 23.62 9.33 -20.26
N GLY A 103 24.62 8.78 -20.92
CA GLY A 103 24.54 7.56 -21.73
C GLY A 103 23.94 7.77 -23.12
N SER A 104 23.23 6.78 -23.64
CA SER A 104 22.76 6.72 -25.03
C SER A 104 21.73 7.79 -25.35
N GLY A 105 22.03 8.71 -26.28
CA GLY A 105 21.10 9.74 -26.76
C GLY A 105 19.80 9.14 -27.33
N THR A 106 19.91 8.03 -28.09
CA THR A 106 18.73 7.33 -28.63
C THR A 106 17.77 6.88 -27.53
N VAL A 107 18.31 6.40 -26.39
CA VAL A 107 17.48 5.98 -25.24
C VAL A 107 16.82 7.19 -24.61
N ARG A 108 17.57 8.26 -24.37
CA ARG A 108 17.05 9.50 -23.79
C ARG A 108 15.88 10.07 -24.61
N ASP A 109 16.08 10.24 -25.91
CA ASP A 109 15.09 10.85 -26.79
C ASP A 109 13.87 9.95 -27.05
N ARG A 110 14.08 8.63 -27.18
CA ARG A 110 13.01 7.69 -27.57
C ARG A 110 12.31 7.02 -26.41
N VAL A 111 12.97 6.90 -25.26
CA VAL A 111 12.40 6.23 -24.10
C VAL A 111 12.06 7.23 -23.00
N PHE A 112 13.04 7.94 -22.44
CA PHE A 112 12.79 8.79 -21.28
C PHE A 112 11.83 9.94 -21.60
N LYS A 113 12.00 10.60 -22.73
CA LYS A 113 11.07 11.66 -23.16
C LYS A 113 9.66 11.14 -23.29
N LYS A 114 9.45 9.97 -23.92
CA LYS A 114 8.13 9.35 -24.05
C LYS A 114 7.53 8.93 -22.72
N LEU A 115 8.34 8.52 -21.74
CA LEU A 115 7.86 8.21 -20.40
C LEU A 115 7.30 9.44 -19.70
N LEU A 116 8.00 10.59 -19.81
CA LEU A 116 7.51 11.86 -19.26
C LEU A 116 6.25 12.34 -19.98
N GLU A 117 6.21 12.24 -21.31
CA GLU A 117 5.02 12.58 -22.11
C GLU A 117 3.82 11.71 -21.74
N ALA A 118 4.03 10.38 -21.59
CA ALA A 118 2.97 9.43 -21.18
C ALA A 118 2.47 9.72 -19.76
N GLU A 119 3.35 10.14 -18.86
CA GLU A 119 2.94 10.53 -17.51
C GLU A 119 2.10 11.81 -17.56
N GLN A 120 2.49 12.82 -18.33
CA GLN A 120 1.68 14.02 -18.52
C GLN A 120 0.31 13.69 -19.12
N GLU A 121 0.26 12.80 -20.13
CA GLU A 121 -0.99 12.33 -20.70
C GLU A 121 -1.88 11.62 -19.67
N SER A 122 -1.28 10.80 -18.80
CA SER A 122 -2.02 10.10 -17.75
C SER A 122 -2.64 11.04 -16.71
N MET A 123 -2.10 12.26 -16.56
CA MET A 123 -2.62 13.29 -15.64
C MET A 123 -3.88 13.98 -16.16
N LEU A 124 -4.24 13.80 -17.42
CA LEU A 124 -5.50 14.33 -17.94
C LEU A 124 -6.68 13.68 -17.19
N TYR A 125 -7.61 14.50 -16.75
CA TYR A 125 -8.75 14.07 -15.92
C TYR A 125 -9.47 12.84 -16.50
N ALA A 126 -9.77 12.83 -17.80
CA ALA A 126 -10.41 11.70 -18.45
C ALA A 126 -9.61 10.39 -18.39
N ASN A 127 -8.26 10.49 -18.44
CA ASN A 127 -7.39 9.31 -18.34
C ASN A 127 -7.27 8.83 -16.91
N GLN A 128 -7.19 9.76 -15.94
CA GLN A 128 -7.20 9.42 -14.51
C GLN A 128 -8.47 8.65 -14.14
N GLN A 129 -9.65 9.13 -14.53
CA GLN A 129 -10.93 8.48 -14.25
C GLN A 129 -11.00 7.07 -14.85
N ARG A 130 -10.51 6.91 -16.09
CA ARG A 130 -10.58 5.63 -16.84
C ARG A 130 -9.51 4.61 -16.43
N SER A 131 -8.50 5.02 -15.66
CA SER A 131 -7.40 4.14 -15.25
C SER A 131 -7.26 4.00 -13.72
N ALA A 132 -8.09 4.71 -12.96
CA ALA A 132 -8.10 4.61 -11.51
C ALA A 132 -8.31 3.16 -11.05
N ILE A 133 -7.58 2.76 -10.02
CA ILE A 133 -7.69 1.41 -9.44
C ILE A 133 -8.92 1.40 -8.52
N THR A 134 -10.08 1.22 -9.14
CA THR A 134 -11.39 1.24 -8.47
C THR A 134 -12.28 0.11 -8.99
N PRO A 135 -13.34 -0.28 -8.28
CA PRO A 135 -14.28 -1.31 -8.71
C PRO A 135 -14.97 -1.03 -10.05
N GLU A 136 -15.10 0.24 -10.47
CA GLU A 136 -15.63 0.62 -11.77
C GLU A 136 -14.74 0.19 -12.93
N ASN A 137 -13.42 0.26 -12.72
CA ASN A 137 -12.44 -0.02 -13.76
C ASN A 137 -11.87 -1.44 -13.72
N TYR A 138 -11.92 -2.09 -12.53
CA TYR A 138 -11.33 -3.40 -12.30
C TYR A 138 -12.31 -4.36 -11.63
N THR A 139 -12.09 -5.65 -11.81
CA THR A 139 -12.57 -6.71 -10.91
C THR A 139 -11.46 -7.11 -9.97
N PHE A 140 -11.82 -7.37 -8.71
CA PHE A 140 -10.87 -7.76 -7.67
C PHE A 140 -11.27 -9.07 -7.01
N GLN A 141 -10.27 -9.88 -6.67
CA GLN A 141 -10.44 -11.09 -5.87
C GLN A 141 -9.32 -11.15 -4.83
N VAL A 142 -9.64 -11.54 -3.61
CA VAL A 142 -8.60 -11.79 -2.59
C VAL A 142 -7.85 -13.06 -3.01
N SER A 143 -6.57 -12.92 -3.29
CA SER A 143 -5.68 -14.04 -3.63
C SER A 143 -4.89 -14.53 -2.42
N ASP A 144 -4.54 -13.64 -1.47
CA ASP A 144 -3.78 -13.99 -0.29
C ASP A 144 -3.96 -12.94 0.82
N TYR A 145 -3.51 -13.28 2.04
CA TYR A 145 -3.40 -12.38 3.18
C TYR A 145 -2.02 -12.58 3.80
N GLU A 146 -1.11 -11.66 3.48
CA GLU A 146 0.26 -11.69 3.96
C GLU A 146 0.37 -11.00 5.33
N LYS A 147 1.01 -11.66 6.28
CA LYS A 147 1.32 -11.12 7.59
C LYS A 147 2.82 -11.16 7.84
N THR A 148 3.37 -10.00 8.20
CA THR A 148 4.75 -9.83 8.67
C THR A 148 4.74 -9.42 10.14
N ASP A 149 5.88 -9.34 10.78
CA ASP A 149 6.00 -8.93 12.19
C ASP A 149 5.39 -7.54 12.47
N THR A 150 5.36 -6.66 11.48
CA THR A 150 4.96 -5.25 11.64
C THR A 150 3.74 -4.85 10.85
N ASN A 151 3.40 -5.58 9.78
CA ASN A 151 2.35 -5.21 8.84
C ASN A 151 1.56 -6.43 8.37
N GLU A 152 0.33 -6.16 7.98
CA GLU A 152 -0.59 -7.12 7.37
C GLU A 152 -1.11 -6.54 6.06
N PHE A 153 -1.25 -7.39 5.03
CA PHE A 153 -1.64 -6.96 3.69
C PHE A 153 -2.69 -7.88 3.11
N TYR A 154 -3.74 -7.31 2.54
CA TYR A 154 -4.60 -8.00 1.59
C TYR A 154 -3.88 -8.02 0.24
N VAL A 155 -3.74 -9.19 -0.36
CA VAL A 155 -3.25 -9.34 -1.73
C VAL A 155 -4.44 -9.57 -2.63
N LEU A 156 -4.70 -8.64 -3.54
CA LEU A 156 -5.82 -8.71 -4.46
C LEU A 156 -5.32 -8.94 -5.88
N ASP A 157 -5.90 -9.92 -6.56
CA ASP A 157 -5.82 -10.03 -8.02
C ASP A 157 -6.70 -8.95 -8.64
N ALA A 158 -6.13 -8.16 -9.55
CA ALA A 158 -6.76 -7.03 -10.21
C ALA A 158 -6.81 -7.26 -11.72
N GLN A 159 -8.04 -7.36 -12.26
CA GLN A 159 -8.27 -7.56 -13.69
C GLN A 159 -9.00 -6.35 -14.28
N PRO A 160 -8.45 -5.69 -15.31
CA PRO A 160 -9.07 -4.52 -15.90
C PRO A 160 -10.36 -4.89 -16.66
N ARG A 161 -11.43 -4.10 -16.48
CA ARG A 161 -12.71 -4.30 -17.18
C ARG A 161 -12.67 -3.84 -18.64
N SER A 162 -11.64 -3.08 -19.02
CA SER A 162 -11.49 -2.56 -20.38
C SER A 162 -10.04 -2.59 -20.85
N LYS A 163 -9.82 -2.56 -22.16
CA LYS A 163 -8.49 -2.42 -22.76
C LYS A 163 -8.08 -0.95 -22.77
N ASN A 164 -7.20 -0.57 -21.85
CA ASN A 164 -6.66 0.79 -21.75
C ASN A 164 -5.15 0.72 -21.52
N LYS A 165 -4.38 1.56 -22.23
CA LYS A 165 -2.90 1.59 -22.16
C LYS A 165 -2.36 2.02 -20.78
N PHE A 166 -3.20 2.66 -19.95
CA PHE A 166 -2.84 3.09 -18.59
C PHE A 166 -3.26 2.09 -17.51
N MET A 167 -3.95 1.01 -17.89
CA MET A 167 -4.36 -0.05 -16.98
C MET A 167 -3.38 -1.23 -17.00
N PHE A 168 -3.50 -2.07 -15.99
CA PHE A 168 -2.67 -3.28 -15.84
C PHE A 168 -3.54 -4.48 -15.44
N ARG A 169 -2.96 -5.68 -15.48
CA ARG A 169 -3.47 -6.89 -14.82
C ARG A 169 -2.39 -7.43 -13.91
N GLY A 170 -2.76 -7.95 -12.76
CA GLY A 170 -1.81 -8.47 -11.78
C GLY A 170 -2.29 -8.34 -10.35
N HIS A 171 -1.38 -8.12 -9.42
CA HIS A 171 -1.68 -8.09 -7.99
C HIS A 171 -1.41 -6.72 -7.38
N ILE A 172 -2.24 -6.38 -6.39
CA ILE A 172 -2.04 -5.21 -5.53
C ILE A 172 -1.96 -5.65 -4.08
N TRP A 173 -1.06 -5.04 -3.32
CA TRP A 173 -0.93 -5.23 -1.87
C TRP A 173 -1.50 -4.01 -1.17
N VAL A 174 -2.53 -4.25 -0.40
CA VAL A 174 -3.22 -3.23 0.39
C VAL A 174 -2.89 -3.42 1.86
N ASN A 175 -2.33 -2.41 2.50
CA ASN A 175 -2.07 -2.44 3.93
C ASN A 175 -3.39 -2.53 4.70
N ALA A 176 -3.53 -3.54 5.58
CA ALA A 176 -4.77 -3.79 6.31
C ALA A 176 -5.11 -2.71 7.35
N LYS A 177 -4.14 -1.88 7.74
CA LYS A 177 -4.28 -0.87 8.79
C LYS A 177 -4.80 0.48 8.27
N ASP A 178 -4.30 0.93 7.12
CA ASP A 178 -4.64 2.25 6.58
C ASP A 178 -5.14 2.20 5.12
N PHE A 179 -5.41 1.01 4.61
CA PHE A 179 -5.96 0.74 3.28
C PHE A 179 -5.22 1.46 2.14
N ALA A 180 -3.91 1.60 2.30
CA ALA A 180 -3.06 2.11 1.24
C ALA A 180 -2.56 0.98 0.34
N ILE A 181 -2.52 1.22 -0.97
CA ILE A 181 -1.80 0.35 -1.90
C ILE A 181 -0.31 0.59 -1.68
N THR A 182 0.41 -0.46 -1.28
CA THR A 182 1.84 -0.41 -0.96
C THR A 182 2.73 -1.01 -2.05
N ARG A 183 2.16 -1.92 -2.86
CA ARG A 183 2.85 -2.58 -3.96
C ARG A 183 1.87 -2.95 -5.06
N VAL A 184 2.32 -2.86 -6.30
CA VAL A 184 1.61 -3.31 -7.50
C VAL A 184 2.57 -4.10 -8.35
N GLU A 185 2.20 -5.30 -8.77
CA GLU A 185 2.98 -6.14 -9.68
C GLU A 185 2.08 -6.66 -10.79
N GLY A 186 2.58 -6.69 -12.00
CA GLY A 186 1.81 -7.19 -13.12
C GLY A 186 2.34 -6.81 -14.48
N GLU A 187 1.45 -6.80 -15.45
CA GLU A 187 1.74 -6.43 -16.82
C GLU A 187 0.72 -5.39 -17.33
N PRO A 188 1.07 -4.53 -18.30
CA PRO A 188 0.13 -3.61 -18.90
C PRO A 188 -1.06 -4.34 -19.52
N ALA A 189 -2.27 -3.78 -19.38
CA ALA A 189 -3.49 -4.34 -20.01
C ALA A 189 -3.40 -4.35 -21.54
N VAL A 190 -2.57 -3.46 -22.10
CA VAL A 190 -2.26 -3.36 -23.53
C VAL A 190 -0.76 -3.20 -23.70
N ASN A 191 -0.15 -4.00 -24.55
CA ASN A 191 1.28 -3.88 -24.84
C ASN A 191 1.61 -2.47 -25.35
N PRO A 192 2.70 -1.84 -24.85
CA PRO A 192 3.08 -0.47 -25.25
C PRO A 192 3.35 -0.32 -26.73
N SER A 193 3.75 -1.39 -27.42
CA SER A 193 3.98 -1.39 -28.86
C SER A 193 3.86 -2.81 -29.45
N TRP A 194 3.67 -2.92 -30.74
CA TRP A 194 3.63 -4.21 -31.43
C TRP A 194 4.96 -4.98 -31.41
N TRP A 195 6.07 -4.31 -31.15
CA TRP A 195 7.38 -4.93 -30.96
C TRP A 195 7.51 -5.55 -29.55
N THR A 196 6.71 -5.12 -28.60
CA THR A 196 6.73 -5.63 -27.23
C THR A 196 6.11 -7.01 -27.19
N VAL A 197 6.87 -8.00 -26.72
CA VAL A 197 6.37 -9.36 -26.49
C VAL A 197 5.69 -9.42 -25.13
N LYS A 198 6.38 -8.93 -24.10
CA LYS A 198 5.91 -8.91 -22.71
C LYS A 198 6.58 -7.76 -21.94
N THR A 199 5.85 -7.19 -21.04
CA THR A 199 6.40 -6.26 -20.04
C THR A 199 5.89 -6.69 -18.67
N ASP A 200 6.79 -7.00 -17.77
CA ASP A 200 6.50 -7.19 -16.35
C ASP A 200 6.94 -5.93 -15.60
N PHE A 201 6.16 -5.50 -14.63
CA PHE A 201 6.54 -4.37 -13.79
C PHE A 201 6.23 -4.63 -12.33
N LYS A 202 6.99 -3.93 -11.47
CA LYS A 202 6.82 -3.90 -10.02
C LYS A 202 6.95 -2.46 -9.54
N ARG A 203 5.93 -1.99 -8.86
CA ARG A 203 5.87 -0.65 -8.28
C ARG A 203 5.71 -0.77 -6.77
N ARG A 204 6.54 -0.04 -6.03
CA ARG A 204 6.46 0.07 -4.58
C ARG A 204 6.14 1.49 -4.18
N TYR A 205 5.50 1.61 -3.02
CA TYR A 205 5.18 2.88 -2.41
C TYR A 205 5.76 2.93 -1.00
N GLN A 206 6.20 4.11 -0.59
CA GLN A 206 6.72 4.41 0.74
C GLN A 206 5.80 5.37 1.48
N LYS A 207 5.78 5.25 2.80
CA LYS A 207 5.04 6.18 3.65
C LYS A 207 5.91 7.39 3.97
N VAL A 208 5.46 8.57 3.56
CA VAL A 208 6.11 9.85 3.85
C VAL A 208 5.10 10.72 4.60
N GLY A 209 5.30 10.84 5.91
CA GLY A 209 4.29 11.42 6.80
C GLY A 209 2.99 10.60 6.76
N ASN A 210 1.90 11.24 6.36
CA ASN A 210 0.58 10.60 6.23
C ASN A 210 0.26 10.10 4.81
N PHE A 211 1.18 10.24 3.87
CA PHE A 211 0.96 9.93 2.46
C PHE A 211 1.74 8.70 2.03
N TRP A 212 1.18 7.95 1.09
CA TRP A 212 1.87 6.89 0.39
C TRP A 212 2.25 7.38 -0.99
N LEU A 213 3.55 7.51 -1.21
CA LEU A 213 4.13 8.05 -2.44
C LEU A 213 5.02 7.00 -3.11
N PRO A 214 5.21 7.03 -4.43
CA PRO A 214 6.09 6.09 -5.11
C PRO A 214 7.48 6.01 -4.48
N GLU A 215 8.01 4.81 -4.34
CA GLU A 215 9.38 4.52 -3.89
C GLU A 215 10.23 4.06 -5.05
N SER A 216 9.74 3.05 -5.77
CA SER A 216 10.41 2.50 -6.93
C SER A 216 9.42 2.00 -7.98
N ASN A 217 9.86 2.02 -9.23
CA ASN A 217 9.20 1.34 -10.34
C ASN A 217 10.25 0.60 -11.15
N GLU A 218 10.16 -0.71 -11.18
CA GLU A 218 11.02 -1.60 -11.93
C GLU A 218 10.19 -2.22 -13.06
N SER A 219 10.73 -2.26 -14.27
CA SER A 219 10.07 -2.97 -15.37
C SER A 219 11.08 -3.66 -16.27
N GLU A 220 10.70 -4.85 -16.70
CA GLU A 220 11.44 -5.62 -17.68
C GLU A 220 10.58 -5.83 -18.92
N THR A 221 11.06 -5.38 -20.07
CA THR A 221 10.37 -5.47 -21.34
C THR A 221 11.12 -6.35 -22.32
N LYS A 222 10.51 -7.44 -22.74
CA LYS A 222 11.01 -8.30 -23.81
C LYS A 222 10.55 -7.78 -25.17
N VAL A 223 11.52 -7.45 -26.03
CA VAL A 223 11.29 -6.86 -27.35
C VAL A 223 11.65 -7.88 -28.43
N ARG A 224 10.77 -8.03 -29.43
CA ARG A 224 11.03 -8.95 -30.56
C ARG A 224 12.35 -8.62 -31.24
N ILE A 225 13.20 -9.63 -31.46
CA ILE A 225 14.47 -9.54 -32.18
C ILE A 225 15.56 -8.73 -31.43
N PHE A 226 15.17 -7.79 -30.54
CA PHE A 226 16.12 -6.85 -29.93
C PHE A 226 16.60 -7.21 -28.54
N GLY A 227 15.98 -8.22 -27.87
CA GLY A 227 16.37 -8.65 -26.51
C GLY A 227 15.51 -8.05 -25.41
N THR A 228 16.10 -7.78 -24.26
CA THR A 228 15.41 -7.32 -23.06
C THR A 228 15.87 -5.93 -22.65
N ALA A 229 14.95 -5.07 -22.28
CA ALA A 229 15.21 -3.77 -21.69
C ALA A 229 14.70 -3.73 -20.24
N ALA A 230 15.57 -3.36 -19.31
CA ALA A 230 15.25 -3.15 -17.90
C ALA A 230 15.25 -1.65 -17.62
N LEU A 231 14.16 -1.17 -17.03
CA LEU A 231 14.02 0.22 -16.57
C LEU A 231 13.77 0.20 -15.07
N THR A 232 14.56 0.98 -14.36
CA THR A 232 14.36 1.27 -12.93
C THR A 232 14.15 2.76 -12.74
N ILE A 233 13.13 3.13 -11.96
CA ILE A 233 12.87 4.50 -11.54
C ILE A 233 12.85 4.51 -10.02
N ASN A 234 13.80 5.20 -9.40
CA ASN A 234 13.83 5.41 -7.95
C ASN A 234 13.33 6.81 -7.64
N TYR A 235 12.51 6.92 -6.61
CA TYR A 235 11.88 8.17 -6.18
C TYR A 235 12.37 8.50 -4.78
N GLY A 236 12.79 9.74 -4.57
CA GLY A 236 13.32 10.16 -3.28
C GLY A 236 13.22 11.66 -3.05
N GLU A 237 13.76 12.08 -1.90
CA GLU A 237 13.81 13.48 -1.49
C GLU A 237 12.43 14.18 -1.54
N TYR A 238 11.40 13.52 -0.97
CA TYR A 238 10.06 14.09 -0.93
C TYR A 238 9.98 15.25 0.07
N HIS A 239 9.59 16.42 -0.44
CA HIS A 239 9.17 17.56 0.37
C HIS A 239 7.68 17.78 0.15
N ILE A 240 6.87 17.52 1.16
CA ILE A 240 5.39 17.54 1.07
C ILE A 240 4.86 18.88 1.56
N THR A 241 3.89 19.43 0.83
CA THR A 241 3.00 20.50 1.28
C THR A 241 1.63 19.90 1.56
N GLN A 242 1.16 20.06 2.79
CA GLN A 242 -0.12 19.53 3.25
C GLN A 242 -1.12 20.67 3.44
N ALA A 243 -2.38 20.43 3.09
CA ALA A 243 -3.47 21.39 3.29
C ALA A 243 -3.69 21.66 4.78
N PRO A 244 -3.79 22.92 5.20
CA PRO A 244 -3.97 23.28 6.59
C PRO A 244 -5.31 22.74 7.13
N GLY A 245 -5.28 22.19 8.35
CA GLY A 245 -6.48 21.72 9.06
C GLY A 245 -7.07 20.40 8.62
N VAL A 246 -6.48 19.69 7.65
CA VAL A 246 -6.92 18.36 7.22
C VAL A 246 -6.17 17.29 8.01
N SER A 247 -6.89 16.58 8.89
CA SER A 247 -6.36 15.41 9.63
C SER A 247 -6.85 14.12 8.99
N LEU A 248 -5.95 13.24 8.64
CA LEU A 248 -6.29 11.89 8.13
C LEU A 248 -6.66 10.90 9.24
N ALA A 249 -6.41 11.25 10.51
CA ALA A 249 -6.70 10.39 11.65
C ALA A 249 -8.21 10.12 11.79
N SER A 250 -9.06 11.10 11.53
CA SER A 250 -10.52 10.96 11.61
C SER A 250 -11.14 10.00 10.60
N CYS A 251 -10.44 9.72 9.49
CA CYS A 251 -10.91 8.77 8.47
C CYS A 251 -10.61 7.31 8.87
N LEU A 252 -9.60 7.08 9.72
CA LEU A 252 -9.19 5.75 10.18
C LEU A 252 -10.06 5.23 11.33
N GLU A 253 -10.73 6.11 12.07
CA GLU A 253 -11.52 5.78 13.27
C GLU A 253 -12.99 5.44 12.98
N LYS A 254 -13.42 5.48 11.71
CA LYS A 254 -14.81 5.17 11.38
C LYS A 254 -15.07 3.66 11.54
N PRO A 255 -15.89 3.24 12.55
CA PRO A 255 -16.19 1.82 12.72
C PRO A 255 -16.92 1.31 11.48
N SER A 256 -16.65 0.08 11.08
CA SER A 256 -17.43 -0.64 10.10
C SER A 256 -18.85 -0.78 10.64
N ASN A 257 -19.76 0.10 10.25
CA ASN A 257 -21.18 -0.13 10.48
C ASN A 257 -21.59 -1.30 9.60
N GLY A 258 -21.53 -2.51 10.19
CA GLY A 258 -22.21 -3.66 9.63
C GLY A 258 -23.72 -3.41 9.75
N GLN A 259 -24.36 -3.37 8.62
CA GLN A 259 -25.77 -3.71 8.48
C GLN A 259 -25.86 -4.97 7.64
#